data_1ec76bc2fab77ac50c20d1dcb06ba21a
#
_entry.id   1ec76bc2fab77ac50c20d1dcb06ba21a
#
_cell.length_a   1.000
_cell.length_b   1.000
_cell.length_c   1.000
_cell.angle_alpha   90.00
_cell.angle_beta   90.00
_cell.angle_gamma   90.00
#
_symmetry.space_group_name_H-M   'P 1'
#
loop_
_entity.id
_entity.type
_entity.pdbx_description
1 polymer ?
#
loop_
_entity_poly.entity_id
_entity_poly.type
_entity_poly.pdbx_seq_one_letter_code
_entity_poly.pdbx_strand_id
1 'polypeptide(L)'
;MTRASRAQGVGMTRKFGTCVLVGIPPGKFPTPLFDVVAQCITIRGSFVGNRRDMAEALAFAADGKVKADIELQPLSAINSVFERLARGDVPSRVVLEFAAT
;
A
#
# COMPACT_ATOMS: atom_id res chain seq x y z
N MET A 1 6.03 -5.06 -1.21
CA MET A 1 6.37 -4.50 -2.55
C MET A 1 7.87 -4.55 -2.74
N THR A 2 8.37 -5.35 -3.66
CA THR A 2 9.81 -5.59 -3.88
C THR A 2 10.43 -4.54 -4.81
N ARG A 3 11.78 -4.50 -4.89
CA ARG A 3 12.50 -3.66 -5.87
C ARG A 3 12.08 -3.98 -7.31
N ALA A 4 11.87 -5.26 -7.62
CA ALA A 4 11.45 -5.73 -8.93
C ALA A 4 10.07 -5.18 -9.34
N SER A 5 9.11 -5.13 -8.43
CA SER A 5 7.76 -4.66 -8.74
C SER A 5 7.68 -3.16 -9.09
N ARG A 6 8.62 -2.34 -8.60
CA ARG A 6 8.67 -0.90 -8.92
C ARG A 6 9.24 -0.63 -10.31
N ALA A 7 10.34 -1.30 -10.64
CA ALA A 7 10.92 -1.23 -11.99
C ALA A 7 9.92 -1.76 -13.04
N GLN A 8 9.21 -2.83 -12.70
CA GLN A 8 8.14 -3.39 -13.52
C GLN A 8 6.99 -2.39 -13.72
N GLY A 9 6.57 -1.66 -12.67
CA GLY A 9 5.53 -0.64 -12.76
C GLY A 9 5.86 0.46 -13.77
N VAL A 10 7.09 0.95 -13.79
CA VAL A 10 7.54 1.93 -14.79
C VAL A 10 7.54 1.31 -16.18
N GLY A 11 8.07 0.09 -16.34
CA GLY A 11 8.12 -0.62 -17.63
C GLY A 11 6.74 -0.96 -18.21
N MET A 12 5.71 -1.08 -17.38
CA MET A 12 4.32 -1.32 -17.80
C MET A 12 3.56 -0.03 -18.12
N THR A 13 4.14 1.14 -17.81
CA THR A 13 3.48 2.42 -18.07
C THR A 13 3.57 2.76 -19.57
N ARG A 14 2.43 3.05 -20.19
CA ARG A 14 2.39 3.45 -21.60
C ARG A 14 3.10 4.78 -21.84
N LYS A 15 3.45 5.08 -23.08
CA LYS A 15 3.99 6.39 -23.49
C LYS A 15 3.08 7.52 -23.00
N PHE A 16 3.69 8.59 -22.50
CA PHE A 16 3.01 9.74 -21.87
C PHE A 16 2.14 9.39 -20.65
N GLY A 17 2.31 8.19 -20.10
CA GLY A 17 1.58 7.76 -18.90
C GLY A 17 2.20 8.25 -17.61
N THR A 18 1.46 8.07 -16.51
CA THR A 18 1.91 8.41 -15.16
C THR A 18 2.00 7.14 -14.31
N CYS A 19 3.18 6.90 -13.74
CA CYS A 19 3.40 5.86 -12.74
C CYS A 19 3.32 6.49 -11.34
N VAL A 20 2.34 6.08 -10.55
CA VAL A 20 2.15 6.60 -9.18
C VAL A 20 2.74 5.65 -8.16
N LEU A 21 3.68 6.12 -7.36
CA LEU A 21 4.32 5.38 -6.28
C LEU A 21 3.55 5.64 -4.97
N VAL A 22 2.89 4.61 -4.43
CA VAL A 22 2.07 4.69 -3.21
C VAL A 22 2.78 4.05 -2.01
N GLY A 23 3.42 2.89 -2.20
CA GLY A 23 4.12 2.19 -1.12
C GLY A 23 5.50 2.78 -0.83
N ILE A 24 5.90 2.76 0.44
CA ILE A 24 7.20 3.26 0.92
C ILE A 24 8.04 2.08 1.45
N PRO A 25 8.54 1.19 0.60
CA PRO A 25 9.46 0.15 1.04
C PRO A 25 10.84 0.73 1.30
N PRO A 26 11.62 0.12 2.20
CA PRO A 26 12.98 0.59 2.50
C PRO A 26 13.89 0.51 1.27
N GLY A 27 14.89 1.39 1.22
CA GLY A 27 15.94 1.41 0.22
C GLY A 27 15.67 2.31 -0.99
N LYS A 28 16.63 2.32 -1.91
CA LYS A 28 16.59 3.14 -3.13
C LYS A 28 15.90 2.39 -4.27
N PHE A 29 15.23 3.12 -5.13
CA PHE A 29 14.63 2.63 -6.36
C PHE A 29 15.47 3.10 -7.55
N PRO A 30 16.14 2.19 -8.27
CA PRO A 30 16.84 2.55 -9.50
C PRO A 30 15.79 2.86 -10.58
N THR A 31 15.80 4.09 -11.05
CA THR A 31 14.88 4.53 -12.11
C THR A 31 15.49 4.19 -13.47
N PRO A 32 14.78 3.49 -14.38
CA PRO A 32 15.22 3.23 -15.73
C PRO A 32 15.14 4.52 -16.56
N LEU A 33 16.17 5.35 -16.46
CA LEU A 33 16.18 6.70 -16.99
C LEU A 33 15.87 6.75 -18.49
N PHE A 34 16.44 5.83 -19.26
CA PHE A 34 16.20 5.75 -20.71
C PHE A 34 14.71 5.59 -21.03
N ASP A 35 14.04 4.65 -20.35
CA ASP A 35 12.61 4.38 -20.58
C ASP A 35 11.74 5.57 -20.20
N VAL A 36 12.06 6.22 -19.08
CA VAL A 36 11.32 7.41 -18.61
C VAL A 36 11.43 8.54 -19.64
N VAL A 37 12.63 8.81 -20.15
CA VAL A 37 12.87 9.89 -21.12
C VAL A 37 12.28 9.53 -22.49
N ALA A 38 12.60 8.35 -23.03
CA ALA A 38 12.18 7.94 -24.37
C ALA A 38 10.66 7.76 -24.52
N GLN A 39 9.98 7.44 -23.41
CA GLN A 39 8.53 7.27 -23.40
C GLN A 39 7.77 8.44 -22.76
N CYS A 40 8.46 9.51 -22.36
CA CYS A 40 7.88 10.68 -21.69
C CYS A 40 6.99 10.29 -20.49
N ILE A 41 7.47 9.38 -19.64
CA ILE A 41 6.75 8.88 -18.47
C ILE A 41 6.87 9.89 -17.32
N THR A 42 5.77 10.16 -16.66
CA THR A 42 5.73 10.90 -15.38
C THR A 42 5.79 9.93 -14.21
N ILE A 43 6.71 10.13 -13.27
CA ILE A 43 6.74 9.40 -12.00
C ILE A 43 6.27 10.35 -10.90
N ARG A 44 5.25 9.95 -10.16
CA ARG A 44 4.63 10.76 -9.11
C ARG A 44 4.52 9.96 -7.81
N GLY A 45 4.82 10.61 -6.69
CA GLY A 45 4.52 10.07 -5.37
C GLY A 45 3.08 10.35 -4.94
N SER A 46 2.53 9.46 -4.12
CA SER A 46 1.27 9.66 -3.41
C SER A 46 1.45 9.25 -1.96
N PHE A 47 1.19 10.15 -1.04
CA PHE A 47 1.37 9.91 0.38
C PHE A 47 0.01 9.91 1.10
N VAL A 48 -0.40 8.72 1.51
CA VAL A 48 -1.63 8.38 2.27
C VAL A 48 -2.86 9.19 1.86
N GLY A 49 -3.19 10.19 2.64
CA GLY A 49 -4.33 11.08 2.47
C GLY A 49 -4.45 12.09 3.61
N ASN A 50 -5.36 13.02 3.46
CA ASN A 50 -5.67 14.04 4.46
C ASN A 50 -6.94 13.68 5.26
N ARG A 51 -7.38 14.56 6.16
CA ARG A 51 -8.56 14.34 6.99
C ARG A 51 -9.86 14.21 6.18
N ARG A 52 -9.94 14.91 5.07
CA ARG A 52 -11.10 14.85 4.17
C ARG A 52 -11.16 13.49 3.47
N ASP A 53 -10.02 13.01 2.97
CA ASP A 53 -9.93 11.70 2.35
C ASP A 53 -10.36 10.58 3.32
N MET A 54 -9.97 10.70 4.60
CA MET A 54 -10.40 9.77 5.65
C MET A 54 -11.90 9.84 5.90
N ALA A 55 -12.47 11.04 6.00
CA ALA A 55 -13.90 11.21 6.21
C ALA A 55 -14.72 10.63 5.04
N GLU A 56 -14.29 10.88 3.81
CA GLU A 56 -14.92 10.33 2.60
C GLU A 56 -14.81 8.80 2.55
N ALA A 57 -13.64 8.23 2.89
CA ALA A 57 -13.44 6.77 2.97
C ALA A 57 -14.36 6.12 4.01
N LEU A 58 -14.51 6.73 5.18
CA LEU A 58 -15.42 6.24 6.22
C LEU A 58 -16.90 6.34 5.80
N ALA A 59 -17.27 7.39 5.06
CA ALA A 59 -18.62 7.52 4.50
C ALA A 59 -18.91 6.39 3.50
N PHE A 60 -17.98 6.05 2.61
CA PHE A 60 -18.11 4.90 1.71
C PHE A 60 -18.27 3.58 2.45
N ALA A 61 -17.54 3.40 3.56
CA ALA A 61 -17.67 2.21 4.38
C ALA A 61 -19.03 2.16 5.10
N ALA A 62 -19.52 3.29 5.62
CA ALA A 62 -20.83 3.40 6.25
C ALA A 62 -21.98 3.09 5.27
N ASP A 63 -21.84 3.50 4.02
CA ASP A 63 -22.77 3.17 2.94
C ASP A 63 -22.68 1.71 2.46
N GLY A 64 -21.80 0.89 3.05
CA GLY A 64 -21.60 -0.51 2.67
C GLY A 64 -20.89 -0.71 1.31
N LYS A 65 -20.34 0.36 0.72
CA LYS A 65 -19.65 0.30 -0.60
C LYS A 65 -18.26 -0.28 -0.50
N VAL A 66 -17.65 -0.24 0.69
CA VAL A 66 -16.33 -0.79 0.98
C VAL A 66 -16.40 -1.62 2.25
N LYS A 67 -15.88 -2.84 2.20
CA LYS A 67 -15.73 -3.72 3.35
C LYS A 67 -14.29 -4.22 3.38
N ALA A 68 -13.63 -4.05 4.52
CA ALA A 68 -12.32 -4.64 4.73
C ALA A 68 -12.46 -6.08 5.25
N ASP A 69 -11.68 -6.99 4.70
CA ASP A 69 -11.49 -8.30 5.30
C ASP A 69 -10.53 -8.16 6.46
N ILE A 70 -10.98 -8.50 7.66
CA ILE A 70 -10.21 -8.36 8.89
C ILE A 70 -10.09 -9.71 9.60
N GLU A 71 -8.94 -9.90 10.25
CA GLU A 71 -8.67 -10.97 11.21
C GLU A 71 -8.51 -10.32 12.59
N LEU A 72 -9.30 -10.76 13.58
CA LEU A 72 -9.21 -10.26 14.95
C LEU A 72 -8.18 -11.09 15.73
N GLN A 73 -7.29 -10.41 16.44
CA GLN A 73 -6.28 -11.04 17.30
C GLN A 73 -6.20 -10.29 18.63
N PRO A 74 -5.97 -10.99 19.76
CA PRO A 74 -5.76 -10.33 21.04
C PRO A 74 -4.44 -9.55 21.04
N LEU A 75 -4.36 -8.48 21.84
CA LEU A 75 -3.13 -7.67 21.96
C LEU A 75 -1.91 -8.52 22.35
N SER A 76 -2.09 -9.58 23.14
CA SER A 76 -1.01 -10.51 23.52
C SER A 76 -0.35 -11.21 22.33
N ALA A 77 -1.04 -11.31 21.20
CA ALA A 77 -0.54 -11.93 19.97
C ALA A 77 0.27 -10.98 19.07
N ILE A 78 0.51 -9.73 19.48
CA ILE A 78 1.12 -8.69 18.63
C ILE A 78 2.47 -9.12 18.02
N ASN A 79 3.33 -9.78 18.79
CA ASN A 79 4.64 -10.20 18.29
C ASN A 79 4.52 -11.29 17.22
N SER A 80 3.63 -12.27 17.41
CA SER A 80 3.38 -13.30 16.39
C SER A 80 2.74 -12.73 15.12
N VAL A 81 1.91 -11.70 15.25
CA VAL A 81 1.35 -10.96 14.11
C VAL A 81 2.45 -10.25 13.33
N PHE A 82 3.41 -9.59 13.99
CA PHE A 82 4.55 -8.98 13.32
C PHE A 82 5.44 -9.99 12.61
N GLU A 83 5.68 -11.16 13.20
CA GLU A 83 6.43 -12.23 12.55
C GLU A 83 5.71 -12.74 11.27
N ARG A 84 4.39 -12.91 11.34
CA ARG A 84 3.56 -13.28 10.17
C ARG A 84 3.63 -12.21 9.09
N LEU A 85 3.52 -10.92 9.45
CA LEU A 85 3.66 -9.80 8.52
C LEU A 85 5.03 -9.79 7.83
N ALA A 86 6.11 -10.04 8.59
CA ALA A 86 7.47 -10.08 8.04
C ALA A 86 7.65 -11.23 7.02
N ARG A 87 6.95 -12.36 7.22
CA ARG A 87 6.96 -13.50 6.30
C ARG A 87 5.99 -13.34 5.12
N GLY A 88 5.10 -12.35 5.16
CA GLY A 88 4.04 -12.18 4.16
C GLY A 88 2.85 -13.13 4.34
N ASP A 89 2.67 -13.72 5.52
CA ASP A 89 1.62 -14.70 5.84
C ASP A 89 0.33 -14.05 6.36
N VAL A 90 0.09 -12.80 6.01
CA VAL A 90 -1.12 -12.07 6.39
C VAL A 90 -1.88 -11.68 5.12
N PRO A 91 -2.93 -12.44 4.74
CA PRO A 91 -3.67 -12.20 3.51
C PRO A 91 -4.62 -10.98 3.59
N SER A 92 -4.95 -10.56 4.81
CA SER A 92 -5.91 -9.50 5.07
C SER A 92 -5.37 -8.47 6.07
N ARG A 93 -6.25 -7.72 6.70
CA ARG A 93 -5.91 -6.75 7.74
C ARG A 93 -6.07 -7.39 9.11
N VAL A 94 -5.03 -7.40 9.94
CA VAL A 94 -5.14 -7.82 11.35
C VAL A 94 -5.52 -6.63 12.21
N VAL A 95 -6.55 -6.79 13.01
CA VAL A 95 -7.00 -5.82 14.01
C VAL A 95 -6.75 -6.42 15.39
N LEU A 96 -6.04 -5.70 16.24
CA LEU A 96 -5.79 -6.11 17.61
C LEU A 96 -6.94 -5.65 18.50
N GLU A 97 -7.58 -6.61 19.18
CA GLU A 97 -8.59 -6.34 20.18
C GLU A 97 -7.94 -6.09 21.53
N PHE A 98 -8.31 -4.99 22.15
CA PHE A 98 -8.03 -4.74 23.55
C PHE A 98 -9.16 -5.38 24.35
N ALA A 99 -8.81 -6.24 25.33
CA ALA A 99 -9.81 -6.80 26.23
C ALA A 99 -10.61 -5.64 26.85
N ALA A 100 -11.92 -5.69 26.73
CA ALA A 100 -12.78 -4.77 27.49
C ALA A 100 -12.53 -5.03 28.98
N THR A 101 -12.01 -4.03 29.67
CA THR A 101 -11.87 -4.02 31.12
C THR A 101 -13.25 -3.93 31.77
#